data_b2e0b33c19a82af64695248832c9daf2
#
_entry.id   b2e0b33c19a82af64695248832c9daf2
#
_cell.length_a   1.000
_cell.length_b   1.000
_cell.length_c   1.000
_cell.angle_alpha   90.00
_cell.angle_beta   90.00
_cell.angle_gamma   90.00
#
_symmetry.space_group_name_H-M   'P 1'
#
loop_
_entity.id
_entity.type
_entity.pdbx_description
1 polymer ?
#
loop_
_entity_poly.entity_id
_entity_poly.type
_entity_poly.pdbx_seq_one_letter_code
_entity_poly.pdbx_strand_id
1 'polypeptide(L)'
;GPVENEYMDLIADKNIYFMITDFEEIEYIEKKGINVDVFLKIDTGMGRIGVQTPEEVQVIEQFLREYDAQFIFEGIFTHFATADEAETNQFEHQLIVFNKCVEALEHRPTYVHCSNSAAAIWHEGLTTNVIRWGIGLYGLNPSNGGLRLPDSLQLEEALTWETEIVYVKQLHAGDTISYGATYTCSEDEWIATLPVGYADGYLRAYAPGEVIVSGVRCPIVGRVCMDQCMIRLPYEMPVGTKVTLIGKEDKEHITAEELSHRSHTISYESLCLISDRVPRSYK
;
A
#
# COMPACT_ATOMS: atom_id res chain seq x y z
N GLY A 1 0.11 12.36 -8.00
CA GLY A 1 -1.04 13.20 -7.64
C GLY A 1 -0.81 14.62 -8.11
N PRO A 2 -1.81 15.51 -8.00
CA PRO A 2 -1.62 16.93 -8.27
C PRO A 2 -0.41 17.47 -7.51
N VAL A 3 0.32 18.36 -8.12
CA VAL A 3 1.55 18.94 -7.57
C VAL A 3 1.34 20.43 -7.31
N GLU A 4 1.78 20.90 -6.16
CA GLU A 4 1.72 22.33 -5.85
C GLU A 4 2.63 23.11 -6.81
N ASN A 5 2.16 24.27 -7.23
CA ASN A 5 2.81 25.10 -8.25
C ASN A 5 4.28 25.46 -7.94
N GLU A 6 4.66 25.50 -6.66
CA GLU A 6 6.03 25.80 -6.23
C GLU A 6 7.05 24.70 -6.57
N TYR A 7 6.59 23.45 -6.84
CA TYR A 7 7.48 22.33 -7.19
C TYR A 7 7.61 22.11 -8.70
N MET A 8 6.92 22.87 -9.56
CA MET A 8 6.93 22.63 -11.00
C MET A 8 8.30 22.86 -11.63
N ASP A 9 9.02 23.90 -11.22
CA ASP A 9 10.39 24.14 -11.67
C ASP A 9 11.34 23.01 -11.28
N LEU A 10 11.15 22.45 -10.08
CA LEU A 10 11.94 21.30 -9.60
C LEU A 10 11.65 20.02 -10.41
N ILE A 11 10.39 19.78 -10.77
CA ILE A 11 9.98 18.65 -11.60
C ILE A 11 10.66 18.72 -12.95
N ALA A 12 10.64 19.89 -13.60
CA ALA A 12 11.29 20.11 -14.88
C ALA A 12 12.83 19.95 -14.78
N ASP A 13 13.47 20.55 -13.76
CA ASP A 13 14.92 20.43 -13.51
C ASP A 13 15.37 18.98 -13.29
N LYS A 14 14.52 18.15 -12.71
CA LYS A 14 14.81 16.73 -12.43
C LYS A 14 14.34 15.77 -13.51
N ASN A 15 13.80 16.24 -14.63
CA ASN A 15 13.21 15.42 -15.70
C ASN A 15 12.20 14.40 -15.16
N ILE A 16 11.32 14.85 -14.25
CA ILE A 16 10.25 14.02 -13.70
C ILE A 16 9.00 14.21 -14.58
N TYR A 17 8.40 13.11 -15.02
CA TYR A 17 7.13 13.16 -15.75
C TYR A 17 6.04 13.83 -14.91
N PHE A 18 5.38 14.82 -15.51
CA PHE A 18 4.28 15.51 -14.87
C PHE A 18 2.94 14.84 -15.22
N MET A 19 2.07 14.67 -14.22
CA MET A 19 0.74 14.14 -14.45
C MET A 19 -0.26 15.30 -14.58
N ILE A 20 -0.86 15.44 -15.76
CA ILE A 20 -1.95 16.38 -16.02
C ILE A 20 -3.27 15.73 -15.60
N THR A 21 -4.07 16.47 -14.84
CA THR A 21 -5.39 16.04 -14.37
C THR A 21 -6.54 16.88 -14.93
N ASP A 22 -6.25 18.11 -15.38
CA ASP A 22 -7.21 19.03 -15.95
C ASP A 22 -6.54 20.04 -16.90
N PHE A 23 -7.35 20.87 -17.55
CA PHE A 23 -6.86 21.86 -18.51
C PHE A 23 -6.18 23.06 -17.84
N GLU A 24 -6.59 23.44 -16.63
CA GLU A 24 -6.03 24.59 -15.90
C GLU A 24 -4.54 24.37 -15.54
N GLU A 25 -4.17 23.12 -15.21
CA GLU A 25 -2.78 22.77 -14.93
C GLU A 25 -1.86 23.02 -16.14
N ILE A 26 -2.27 22.61 -17.35
CA ILE A 26 -1.44 22.80 -18.55
C ILE A 26 -1.35 24.28 -18.96
N GLU A 27 -2.44 25.04 -18.84
CA GLU A 27 -2.39 26.49 -19.07
C GLU A 27 -1.45 27.19 -18.09
N TYR A 28 -1.43 26.75 -16.85
CA TYR A 28 -0.51 27.32 -15.85
C TYR A 28 0.96 27.04 -16.21
N ILE A 29 1.29 25.81 -16.58
CA ILE A 29 2.64 25.38 -16.99
C ILE A 29 3.08 26.15 -18.25
N GLU A 30 2.19 26.29 -19.23
CA GLU A 30 2.44 27.06 -20.47
C GLU A 30 2.79 28.52 -20.14
N LYS A 31 1.94 29.20 -19.35
CA LYS A 31 2.17 30.62 -18.95
C LYS A 31 3.46 30.83 -18.18
N LYS A 32 3.96 29.81 -17.52
CA LYS A 32 5.26 29.82 -16.82
C LYS A 32 6.45 29.58 -17.72
N GLY A 33 6.24 29.08 -18.94
CA GLY A 33 7.33 28.73 -19.87
C GLY A 33 8.15 27.52 -19.41
N ILE A 34 7.55 26.60 -18.65
CA ILE A 34 8.24 25.41 -18.11
C ILE A 34 8.14 24.28 -19.13
N ASN A 35 9.26 23.64 -19.47
CA ASN A 35 9.31 22.49 -20.36
C ASN A 35 9.16 21.21 -19.55
N VAL A 36 8.20 20.35 -19.88
CA VAL A 36 7.91 19.11 -19.14
C VAL A 36 7.43 17.99 -20.05
N ASP A 37 7.80 16.77 -19.69
CA ASP A 37 7.19 15.55 -20.24
C ASP A 37 5.94 15.22 -19.44
N VAL A 38 4.82 14.95 -20.13
CA VAL A 38 3.51 14.86 -19.51
C VAL A 38 2.80 13.53 -19.73
N PHE A 39 2.08 13.10 -18.70
CA PHE A 39 1.12 12.00 -18.74
C PHE A 39 -0.28 12.53 -18.46
N LEU A 40 -1.24 12.25 -19.34
CA LEU A 40 -2.63 12.60 -19.13
C LEU A 40 -3.36 11.54 -18.30
N LYS A 41 -3.95 11.95 -17.19
CA LYS A 41 -4.77 11.09 -16.32
C LYS A 41 -6.24 11.14 -16.75
N ILE A 42 -6.81 9.96 -16.96
CA ILE A 42 -8.25 9.79 -17.22
C ILE A 42 -8.93 9.24 -15.97
N ASP A 43 -9.97 9.91 -15.49
CA ASP A 43 -10.86 9.36 -14.48
C ASP A 43 -12.01 8.63 -15.14
N THR A 44 -11.84 7.34 -15.29
CA THR A 44 -12.83 6.46 -15.92
C THR A 44 -13.90 5.94 -14.96
N GLY A 45 -13.86 6.36 -13.69
CA GLY A 45 -14.80 5.93 -12.67
C GLY A 45 -14.15 5.57 -11.33
N MET A 46 -12.86 5.95 -11.12
CA MET A 46 -12.25 5.94 -9.78
C MET A 46 -12.82 7.07 -8.90
N GLY A 47 -13.27 8.19 -9.53
CA GLY A 47 -13.85 9.35 -8.85
C GLY A 47 -12.83 10.12 -8.02
N ARG A 48 -11.56 10.19 -8.48
CA ARG A 48 -10.48 10.79 -7.71
C ARG A 48 -9.85 12.00 -8.38
N ILE A 49 -9.26 11.86 -9.54
CA ILE A 49 -8.62 12.91 -10.34
C ILE A 49 -8.57 12.52 -11.81
N GLY A 50 -8.53 13.49 -12.72
CA GLY A 50 -8.36 13.32 -14.16
C GLY A 50 -9.55 13.75 -14.98
N VAL A 51 -9.34 13.96 -16.28
CA VAL A 51 -10.40 14.24 -17.25
C VAL A 51 -11.28 13.01 -17.47
N GLN A 52 -12.53 13.21 -17.88
CA GLN A 52 -13.52 12.14 -17.85
C GLN A 52 -14.04 11.73 -19.25
N THR A 53 -13.87 12.59 -20.23
CA THR A 53 -14.49 12.41 -21.56
C THR A 53 -13.48 12.39 -22.69
N PRO A 54 -13.79 11.70 -23.80
CA PRO A 54 -13.00 11.77 -25.04
C PRO A 54 -12.80 13.19 -25.57
N GLU A 55 -13.80 14.06 -25.41
CA GLU A 55 -13.76 15.45 -25.86
C GLU A 55 -12.73 16.26 -25.07
N GLU A 56 -12.67 16.08 -23.75
CA GLU A 56 -11.62 16.71 -22.90
C GLU A 56 -10.23 16.21 -23.29
N VAL A 57 -10.07 14.92 -23.58
CA VAL A 57 -8.82 14.35 -24.06
C VAL A 57 -8.36 15.02 -25.35
N GLN A 58 -9.26 15.20 -26.33
CA GLN A 58 -8.96 15.85 -27.60
C GLN A 58 -8.54 17.31 -27.42
N VAL A 59 -9.22 18.05 -26.55
CA VAL A 59 -8.87 19.45 -26.25
C VAL A 59 -7.46 19.54 -25.66
N ILE A 60 -7.13 18.65 -24.73
CA ILE A 60 -5.78 18.62 -24.12
C ILE A 60 -4.72 18.20 -25.14
N GLU A 61 -4.96 17.15 -25.94
CA GLU A 61 -4.02 16.74 -26.97
C GLU A 61 -3.73 17.86 -27.98
N GLN A 62 -4.79 18.56 -28.43
CA GLN A 62 -4.63 19.70 -29.34
C GLN A 62 -3.76 20.79 -28.72
N PHE A 63 -3.99 21.14 -27.45
CA PHE A 63 -3.18 22.13 -26.75
C PHE A 63 -1.71 21.70 -26.63
N LEU A 64 -1.46 20.46 -26.18
CA LEU A 64 -0.10 19.94 -26.05
C LEU A 64 0.67 19.93 -27.37
N ARG A 65 -0.01 19.71 -28.48
CA ARG A 65 0.56 19.76 -29.83
C ARG A 65 0.82 21.20 -30.32
N GLU A 66 -0.03 22.14 -29.95
CA GLU A 66 0.17 23.55 -30.29
C GLU A 66 1.42 24.11 -29.59
N TYR A 67 1.73 23.58 -28.40
CA TYR A 67 2.89 23.96 -27.61
C TYR A 67 3.93 22.82 -27.51
N ASP A 68 4.19 22.11 -28.60
CA ASP A 68 5.06 20.93 -28.66
C ASP A 68 6.53 21.20 -28.31
N ALA A 69 6.97 22.46 -28.42
CA ALA A 69 8.29 22.88 -27.98
C ALA A 69 8.45 22.90 -26.44
N GLN A 70 7.32 22.92 -25.72
CA GLN A 70 7.28 23.01 -24.26
C GLN A 70 6.81 21.70 -23.61
N PHE A 71 5.90 20.98 -24.28
CA PHE A 71 5.32 19.74 -23.77
C PHE A 71 5.68 18.53 -24.64
N ILE A 72 6.14 17.47 -24.01
CA ILE A 72 6.24 16.17 -24.66
C ILE A 72 5.12 15.28 -24.09
N PHE A 73 4.14 14.95 -24.93
CA PHE A 73 3.02 14.08 -24.54
C PHE A 73 3.45 12.62 -24.54
N GLU A 74 3.96 12.13 -23.44
CA GLU A 74 4.54 10.80 -23.29
C GLU A 74 3.51 9.71 -23.09
N GLY A 75 2.41 9.96 -22.37
CA GLY A 75 1.47 8.90 -22.11
C GLY A 75 0.09 9.29 -21.60
N ILE A 76 -0.80 8.30 -21.67
CA ILE A 76 -2.16 8.40 -21.15
C ILE A 76 -2.45 7.21 -20.23
N PHE A 77 -3.18 7.46 -19.13
CA PHE A 77 -3.48 6.37 -18.19
C PHE A 77 -4.75 6.57 -17.38
N THR A 78 -5.25 5.45 -16.86
CA THR A 78 -6.31 5.43 -15.84
C THR A 78 -5.92 4.61 -14.62
N HIS A 79 -6.83 4.51 -13.64
CA HIS A 79 -6.68 3.64 -12.47
C HIS A 79 -8.01 2.96 -12.17
N PHE A 80 -7.97 1.64 -12.05
CA PHE A 80 -9.15 0.84 -11.76
C PHE A 80 -9.48 0.84 -10.26
N ALA A 81 -10.76 0.94 -9.96
CA ALA A 81 -11.29 0.96 -8.61
C ALA A 81 -11.52 -0.44 -8.03
N THR A 82 -11.86 -1.41 -8.91
CA THR A 82 -12.36 -2.73 -8.51
C THR A 82 -11.67 -3.87 -9.26
N ALA A 83 -10.41 -3.68 -9.70
CA ALA A 83 -9.66 -4.73 -10.38
C ALA A 83 -9.31 -5.93 -9.49
N ASP A 84 -9.43 -5.78 -8.18
CA ASP A 84 -9.20 -6.76 -7.10
C ASP A 84 -10.48 -7.40 -6.56
N GLU A 85 -11.63 -7.11 -7.18
CA GLU A 85 -12.93 -7.65 -6.80
C GLU A 85 -13.37 -8.78 -7.74
N ALA A 86 -14.19 -9.70 -7.22
CA ALA A 86 -14.76 -10.79 -8.02
C ALA A 86 -15.84 -10.31 -9.02
N GLU A 87 -16.49 -9.19 -8.71
CA GLU A 87 -17.49 -8.56 -9.55
C GLU A 87 -16.78 -7.58 -10.50
N THR A 88 -16.95 -7.76 -11.81
CA THR A 88 -16.15 -7.08 -12.86
C THR A 88 -16.86 -5.94 -13.58
N ASN A 89 -18.16 -5.71 -13.35
CA ASN A 89 -18.95 -4.72 -14.10
C ASN A 89 -18.34 -3.31 -14.05
N GLN A 90 -17.87 -2.86 -12.88
CA GLN A 90 -17.26 -1.55 -12.75
C GLN A 90 -15.89 -1.50 -13.47
N PHE A 91 -15.10 -2.55 -13.35
CA PHE A 91 -13.83 -2.69 -14.07
C PHE A 91 -14.02 -2.63 -15.58
N GLU A 92 -14.99 -3.39 -16.11
CA GLU A 92 -15.31 -3.43 -17.53
C GLU A 92 -15.81 -2.06 -18.04
N HIS A 93 -16.66 -1.39 -17.25
CA HIS A 93 -17.11 -0.04 -17.59
C HIS A 93 -15.92 0.94 -17.66
N GLN A 94 -15.02 0.92 -16.67
CA GLN A 94 -13.82 1.76 -16.68
C GLN A 94 -12.92 1.48 -17.89
N LEU A 95 -12.77 0.21 -18.26
CA LEU A 95 -11.98 -0.19 -19.42
C LEU A 95 -12.59 0.33 -20.74
N ILE A 96 -13.91 0.24 -20.89
CA ILE A 96 -14.63 0.78 -22.06
C ILE A 96 -14.43 2.29 -22.17
N VAL A 97 -14.57 3.04 -21.07
CA VAL A 97 -14.35 4.49 -21.05
C VAL A 97 -12.90 4.82 -21.40
N PHE A 98 -11.94 4.12 -20.81
CA PHE A 98 -10.52 4.31 -21.11
C PHE A 98 -10.19 4.09 -22.58
N ASN A 99 -10.67 3.00 -23.15
CA ASN A 99 -10.45 2.71 -24.57
C ASN A 99 -11.04 3.79 -25.49
N LYS A 100 -12.23 4.30 -25.20
CA LYS A 100 -12.82 5.43 -25.95
C LYS A 100 -11.95 6.69 -25.86
N CYS A 101 -11.39 6.99 -24.69
CA CYS A 101 -10.48 8.12 -24.51
C CYS A 101 -9.17 7.93 -25.32
N VAL A 102 -8.62 6.71 -25.34
CA VAL A 102 -7.42 6.38 -26.13
C VAL A 102 -7.71 6.43 -27.64
N GLU A 103 -8.86 5.94 -28.07
CA GLU A 103 -9.31 5.97 -29.47
C GLU A 103 -9.62 7.37 -29.98
N ALA A 104 -9.93 8.32 -29.08
CA ALA A 104 -10.20 9.71 -29.43
C ALA A 104 -8.93 10.53 -29.72
N LEU A 105 -7.77 10.03 -29.33
CA LEU A 105 -6.49 10.67 -29.64
C LEU A 105 -6.18 10.59 -31.14
N GLU A 106 -5.75 11.70 -31.71
CA GLU A 106 -5.24 11.76 -33.08
C GLU A 106 -3.91 11.00 -33.20
N HIS A 107 -3.07 11.09 -32.17
CA HIS A 107 -1.77 10.41 -32.13
C HIS A 107 -1.64 9.64 -30.81
N ARG A 108 -1.48 8.32 -30.93
CA ARG A 108 -1.28 7.47 -29.77
C ARG A 108 0.08 7.78 -29.12
N PRO A 109 0.13 8.16 -27.84
CA PRO A 109 1.39 8.44 -27.15
C PRO A 109 2.21 7.16 -26.93
N THR A 110 3.49 7.34 -26.57
CA THR A 110 4.43 6.24 -26.34
C THR A 110 3.92 5.27 -25.28
N TYR A 111 3.35 5.78 -24.19
CA TYR A 111 2.88 4.97 -23.08
C TYR A 111 1.37 5.04 -22.90
N VAL A 112 0.73 3.88 -22.93
CA VAL A 112 -0.69 3.74 -22.63
C VAL A 112 -0.81 2.70 -21.53
N HIS A 113 -1.34 3.08 -20.36
CA HIS A 113 -1.38 2.14 -19.24
C HIS A 113 -2.60 2.31 -18.32
N CYS A 114 -3.17 1.17 -17.91
CA CYS A 114 -4.28 1.14 -16.98
C CYS A 114 -4.03 0.18 -15.80
N SER A 115 -3.11 -0.78 -15.95
CA SER A 115 -2.93 -1.86 -15.00
C SER A 115 -2.24 -1.39 -13.71
N ASN A 116 -2.93 -1.52 -12.57
CA ASN A 116 -2.34 -1.61 -11.23
C ASN A 116 -1.94 -3.07 -10.96
N SER A 117 -1.45 -3.40 -9.76
CA SER A 117 -1.06 -4.77 -9.41
C SER A 117 -2.20 -5.77 -9.62
N ALA A 118 -3.41 -5.42 -9.22
CA ALA A 118 -4.59 -6.26 -9.35
C ALA A 118 -4.94 -6.53 -10.83
N ALA A 119 -5.04 -5.48 -11.63
CA ALA A 119 -5.34 -5.63 -13.05
C ALA A 119 -4.27 -6.46 -13.78
N ALA A 120 -3.00 -6.31 -13.40
CA ALA A 120 -1.92 -7.10 -13.99
C ALA A 120 -1.95 -8.59 -13.62
N ILE A 121 -2.56 -8.93 -12.49
CA ILE A 121 -2.64 -10.32 -12.01
C ILE A 121 -3.87 -11.04 -12.57
N TRP A 122 -5.03 -10.40 -12.58
CA TRP A 122 -6.30 -11.09 -12.83
C TRP A 122 -6.97 -10.74 -14.17
N HIS A 123 -6.51 -9.70 -14.87
CA HIS A 123 -7.17 -9.25 -16.09
C HIS A 123 -6.23 -9.33 -17.30
N GLU A 124 -6.58 -10.17 -18.25
CA GLU A 124 -5.85 -10.37 -19.51
C GLU A 124 -6.40 -9.49 -20.64
N GLY A 125 -5.65 -9.39 -21.74
CA GLY A 125 -6.09 -8.75 -22.98
C GLY A 125 -6.13 -7.21 -22.94
N LEU A 126 -5.52 -6.58 -21.93
CA LEU A 126 -5.41 -5.13 -21.83
C LEU A 126 -4.42 -4.61 -22.88
N THR A 127 -4.89 -3.70 -23.75
CA THR A 127 -4.08 -3.09 -24.84
C THR A 127 -3.16 -1.98 -24.31
N THR A 128 -2.32 -2.31 -23.34
CA THR A 128 -1.41 -1.39 -22.66
C THR A 128 0.04 -1.91 -22.69
N ASN A 129 1.00 -1.02 -22.58
CA ASN A 129 2.43 -1.37 -22.70
C ASN A 129 3.24 -1.08 -21.42
N VAL A 130 2.57 -0.66 -20.34
CA VAL A 130 3.19 -0.41 -19.01
C VAL A 130 2.29 -0.96 -17.91
N ILE A 131 2.91 -1.55 -16.90
CA ILE A 131 2.27 -2.00 -15.65
C ILE A 131 2.78 -1.13 -14.51
N ARG A 132 1.87 -0.68 -13.64
CA ARG A 132 2.22 -0.01 -12.38
C ARG A 132 2.17 -1.03 -11.24
N TRP A 133 3.28 -1.77 -11.10
CA TRP A 133 3.41 -2.80 -10.09
C TRP A 133 3.68 -2.17 -8.72
N GLY A 134 2.65 -2.07 -7.88
CA GLY A 134 2.69 -1.46 -6.55
C GLY A 134 2.82 -2.49 -5.44
N ILE A 135 1.72 -2.84 -4.78
CA ILE A 135 1.71 -3.75 -3.63
C ILE A 135 2.27 -5.15 -3.96
N GLY A 136 2.12 -5.60 -5.19
CA GLY A 136 2.73 -6.84 -5.66
C GLY A 136 4.28 -6.85 -5.57
N LEU A 137 4.93 -5.66 -5.61
CA LEU A 137 6.38 -5.53 -5.40
C LEU A 137 6.78 -5.82 -3.95
N TYR A 138 5.86 -5.59 -3.01
CA TYR A 138 6.05 -5.93 -1.59
C TYR A 138 5.74 -7.41 -1.30
N GLY A 139 5.37 -8.18 -2.31
CA GLY A 139 5.05 -9.60 -2.17
C GLY A 139 3.68 -9.87 -1.57
N LEU A 140 2.76 -8.90 -1.64
CA LEU A 140 1.44 -8.99 -1.04
C LEU A 140 0.32 -9.13 -2.07
N ASN A 141 -0.73 -9.87 -1.71
CA ASN A 141 -1.91 -10.03 -2.54
C ASN A 141 -2.69 -8.70 -2.61
N PRO A 142 -2.90 -8.12 -3.82
CA PRO A 142 -3.60 -6.85 -3.97
C PRO A 142 -5.04 -6.84 -3.46
N SER A 143 -5.73 -7.99 -3.46
CA SER A 143 -7.13 -8.10 -3.00
C SER A 143 -7.26 -8.32 -1.48
N ASN A 144 -6.14 -8.29 -0.75
CA ASN A 144 -6.13 -8.52 0.70
C ASN A 144 -6.88 -9.80 1.12
N GLY A 145 -6.70 -10.88 0.34
CA GLY A 145 -7.34 -12.19 0.57
C GLY A 145 -8.71 -12.38 -0.07
N GLY A 146 -9.27 -11.35 -0.74
CA GLY A 146 -10.56 -11.46 -1.43
C GLY A 146 -10.50 -12.38 -2.65
N LEU A 147 -9.44 -12.29 -3.45
CA LEU A 147 -9.17 -13.16 -4.59
C LEU A 147 -7.91 -13.99 -4.34
N ARG A 148 -7.96 -15.26 -4.76
CA ARG A 148 -6.79 -16.12 -4.75
C ARG A 148 -5.84 -15.75 -5.89
N LEU A 149 -4.54 -15.71 -5.61
CA LEU A 149 -3.51 -15.57 -6.64
C LEU A 149 -3.54 -16.77 -7.61
N PRO A 150 -3.28 -16.54 -8.90
CA PRO A 150 -3.07 -17.64 -9.86
C PRO A 150 -1.98 -18.60 -9.38
N ASP A 151 -2.16 -19.90 -9.60
CA ASP A 151 -1.18 -20.90 -9.18
C ASP A 151 0.23 -20.72 -9.84
N SER A 152 0.27 -20.03 -10.98
CA SER A 152 1.50 -19.67 -11.69
C SER A 152 2.26 -18.49 -11.08
N LEU A 153 1.64 -17.74 -10.16
CA LEU A 153 2.24 -16.56 -9.54
C LEU A 153 2.53 -16.82 -8.06
N GLN A 154 3.80 -16.76 -7.71
CA GLN A 154 4.26 -16.78 -6.33
C GLN A 154 4.80 -15.40 -5.98
N LEU A 155 4.28 -14.80 -4.92
CA LEU A 155 4.77 -13.55 -4.35
C LEU A 155 5.58 -13.86 -3.09
N GLU A 156 6.73 -13.19 -2.94
CA GLU A 156 7.57 -13.28 -1.74
C GLU A 156 7.49 -11.97 -0.97
N GLU A 157 7.11 -12.05 0.30
CA GLU A 157 7.01 -10.88 1.17
C GLU A 157 8.38 -10.21 1.34
N ALA A 158 8.47 -8.93 0.99
CA ALA A 158 9.70 -8.14 1.06
C ALA A 158 9.99 -7.58 2.46
N LEU A 159 9.01 -7.65 3.39
CA LEU A 159 9.12 -7.11 4.73
C LEU A 159 9.09 -8.21 5.79
N THR A 160 10.04 -8.16 6.70
CA THR A 160 9.97 -8.81 8.02
C THR A 160 10.03 -7.72 9.09
N TRP A 161 9.11 -7.75 10.06
CA TRP A 161 9.14 -6.85 11.21
C TRP A 161 9.42 -7.63 12.48
N GLU A 162 10.53 -7.32 13.10
CA GLU A 162 11.03 -8.03 14.27
C GLU A 162 11.26 -7.07 15.45
N THR A 163 11.21 -7.61 16.64
CA THR A 163 11.59 -6.96 17.90
C THR A 163 12.25 -7.98 18.82
N GLU A 164 12.47 -7.64 20.09
CA GLU A 164 13.02 -8.53 21.09
C GLU A 164 12.28 -8.42 22.44
N ILE A 165 12.40 -9.43 23.26
CA ILE A 165 11.93 -9.39 24.65
C ILE A 165 12.84 -8.47 25.46
N VAL A 166 12.29 -7.45 26.10
CA VAL A 166 13.07 -6.52 26.98
C VAL A 166 12.85 -6.79 28.46
N TYR A 167 11.79 -7.49 28.84
CA TYR A 167 11.49 -7.83 30.22
C TYR A 167 10.65 -9.09 30.30
N VAL A 168 10.90 -9.94 31.32
CA VAL A 168 10.13 -11.16 31.62
C VAL A 168 9.79 -11.22 33.07
N LYS A 169 8.58 -11.65 33.38
CA LYS A 169 8.13 -11.89 34.78
C LYS A 169 7.10 -13.01 34.80
N GLN A 170 6.98 -13.66 35.92
CA GLN A 170 5.85 -14.50 36.25
C GLN A 170 4.76 -13.68 36.95
N LEU A 171 3.52 -13.82 36.50
CA LEU A 171 2.33 -13.29 37.18
C LEU A 171 1.50 -14.46 37.70
N HIS A 172 0.76 -14.22 38.79
CA HIS A 172 -0.06 -15.24 39.44
C HIS A 172 -1.51 -15.17 38.99
N ALA A 173 -2.23 -16.24 39.21
CA ALA A 173 -3.67 -16.29 38.96
C ALA A 173 -4.38 -15.10 39.62
N GLY A 174 -5.20 -14.37 38.86
CA GLY A 174 -5.89 -13.15 39.31
C GLY A 174 -5.16 -11.84 39.08
N ASP A 175 -3.87 -11.86 38.76
CA ASP A 175 -3.13 -10.65 38.36
C ASP A 175 -3.66 -10.10 37.04
N THR A 176 -3.62 -8.79 36.89
CA THR A 176 -4.13 -8.10 35.69
C THR A 176 -3.03 -7.42 34.89
N ILE A 177 -3.27 -7.27 33.57
CA ILE A 177 -2.28 -6.71 32.63
C ILE A 177 -2.87 -5.52 31.87
N SER A 178 -2.03 -4.48 31.74
CA SER A 178 -2.22 -3.31 30.87
C SER A 178 -3.35 -2.38 31.29
N TYR A 179 -3.51 -1.30 30.52
CA TYR A 179 -4.53 -0.29 30.74
C TYR A 179 -5.95 -0.87 30.76
N GLY A 180 -6.68 -0.53 31.81
CA GLY A 180 -8.05 -0.98 32.01
C GLY A 180 -8.16 -2.42 32.49
N ALA A 181 -7.02 -3.05 32.90
CA ALA A 181 -6.97 -4.44 33.39
C ALA A 181 -7.76 -5.40 32.49
N THR A 182 -7.57 -5.28 31.15
CA THR A 182 -8.37 -6.00 30.15
C THR A 182 -8.00 -7.47 30.00
N TYR A 183 -6.89 -7.88 30.60
CA TYR A 183 -6.48 -9.27 30.72
C TYR A 183 -6.29 -9.63 32.21
N THR A 184 -6.77 -10.80 32.59
CA THR A 184 -6.56 -11.35 33.93
C THR A 184 -5.95 -12.73 33.78
N CYS A 185 -4.84 -12.99 34.45
CA CYS A 185 -4.17 -14.29 34.46
C CYS A 185 -5.10 -15.34 35.07
N SER A 186 -5.36 -16.41 34.34
CA SER A 186 -6.20 -17.54 34.81
C SER A 186 -5.43 -18.53 35.68
N GLU A 187 -4.11 -18.55 35.56
CA GLU A 187 -3.16 -19.38 36.28
C GLU A 187 -1.84 -18.60 36.41
N ASP A 188 -0.79 -19.21 36.91
CA ASP A 188 0.54 -18.62 36.92
C ASP A 188 1.09 -18.60 35.49
N GLU A 189 1.37 -17.40 34.97
CA GLU A 189 1.75 -17.17 33.59
C GLU A 189 3.07 -16.45 33.45
N TRP A 190 3.88 -16.85 32.45
CA TRP A 190 5.06 -16.09 32.03
C TRP A 190 4.66 -14.98 31.06
N ILE A 191 4.97 -13.73 31.43
CA ILE A 191 4.65 -12.53 30.66
C ILE A 191 5.93 -11.83 30.23
N ALA A 192 6.05 -11.61 28.93
CA ALA A 192 7.12 -10.80 28.35
C ALA A 192 6.61 -9.42 27.94
N THR A 193 7.49 -8.43 28.02
CA THR A 193 7.26 -7.08 27.49
C THR A 193 8.12 -6.89 26.25
N LEU A 194 7.51 -6.35 25.20
CA LEU A 194 8.12 -5.99 23.94
C LEU A 194 8.21 -4.46 23.82
N PRO A 195 9.34 -3.88 23.34
CA PRO A 195 9.51 -2.44 23.16
C PRO A 195 8.91 -1.97 21.83
N VAL A 196 7.64 -2.28 21.58
CA VAL A 196 6.90 -1.91 20.39
C VAL A 196 5.46 -1.59 20.74
N GLY A 197 4.94 -0.49 20.20
CA GLY A 197 3.58 -0.05 20.43
C GLY A 197 3.02 0.78 19.28
N TYR A 198 1.90 1.48 19.54
CA TYR A 198 1.20 2.19 18.46
C TYR A 198 1.97 3.41 17.93
N ALA A 199 2.96 3.96 18.66
CA ALA A 199 3.84 5.00 18.14
C ALA A 199 4.82 4.47 17.08
N ASP A 200 5.06 3.16 17.06
CA ASP A 200 5.87 2.48 16.07
C ASP A 200 5.04 1.99 14.87
N GLY A 201 3.71 2.11 14.95
CA GLY A 201 2.78 1.57 13.97
C GLY A 201 2.17 0.20 14.37
N TYR A 202 2.52 -0.33 15.57
CA TYR A 202 1.92 -1.57 16.07
C TYR A 202 0.60 -1.26 16.78
N LEU A 203 -0.50 -1.30 16.02
CA LEU A 203 -1.79 -0.74 16.41
C LEU A 203 -2.42 -1.43 17.64
N ARG A 204 -3.22 -0.66 18.38
CA ARG A 204 -4.05 -1.23 19.47
C ARG A 204 -5.02 -2.30 19.01
N ALA A 205 -5.48 -2.19 17.76
CA ALA A 205 -6.39 -3.15 17.14
C ALA A 205 -5.72 -4.50 16.81
N TYR A 206 -4.39 -4.60 16.87
CA TYR A 206 -3.70 -5.89 16.70
C TYR A 206 -3.84 -6.82 17.92
N ALA A 207 -4.35 -6.30 19.04
CA ALA A 207 -4.75 -7.10 20.19
C ALA A 207 -6.29 -7.19 20.30
N PRO A 208 -6.87 -8.40 20.53
CA PRO A 208 -6.17 -9.66 20.70
C PRO A 208 -5.56 -10.19 19.40
N GLY A 209 -4.38 -10.77 19.51
CA GLY A 209 -3.64 -11.34 18.39
C GLY A 209 -2.39 -12.05 18.90
N GLU A 210 -1.51 -12.44 17.98
CA GLU A 210 -0.32 -13.23 18.32
C GLU A 210 0.93 -12.65 17.65
N VAL A 211 2.08 -12.99 18.21
CA VAL A 211 3.43 -12.81 17.68
C VAL A 211 4.13 -14.17 17.65
N ILE A 212 5.26 -14.29 16.96
CA ILE A 212 6.04 -15.55 16.98
C ILE A 212 7.30 -15.35 17.82
N VAL A 213 7.56 -16.29 18.75
CA VAL A 213 8.76 -16.33 19.57
C VAL A 213 9.31 -17.74 19.55
N SER A 214 10.53 -17.91 19.04
CA SER A 214 11.19 -19.24 18.92
C SER A 214 10.29 -20.28 18.24
N GLY A 215 9.63 -19.91 17.14
CA GLY A 215 8.75 -20.76 16.36
C GLY A 215 7.40 -21.09 17.02
N VAL A 216 7.01 -20.37 18.08
CA VAL A 216 5.74 -20.56 18.80
C VAL A 216 4.90 -19.29 18.71
N ARG A 217 3.61 -19.41 18.39
CA ARG A 217 2.66 -18.29 18.46
C ARG A 217 2.35 -17.96 19.94
N CYS A 218 2.64 -16.73 20.31
CA CYS A 218 2.45 -16.19 21.66
C CYS A 218 1.39 -15.09 21.63
N PRO A 219 0.29 -15.20 22.41
CA PRO A 219 -0.79 -14.22 22.36
C PRO A 219 -0.37 -12.89 23.00
N ILE A 220 -0.82 -11.80 22.39
CA ILE A 220 -0.75 -10.46 22.98
C ILE A 220 -1.79 -10.38 24.09
N VAL A 221 -1.37 -9.99 25.28
CA VAL A 221 -2.21 -9.91 26.48
C VAL A 221 -2.36 -8.48 26.98
N GLY A 222 -3.59 -8.08 27.24
CA GLY A 222 -3.91 -6.70 27.55
C GLY A 222 -3.88 -5.79 26.32
N ARG A 223 -3.86 -4.48 26.55
CA ARG A 223 -3.85 -3.48 25.47
C ARG A 223 -2.43 -3.16 25.02
N VAL A 224 -2.22 -2.98 23.73
CA VAL A 224 -1.00 -2.37 23.20
C VAL A 224 -0.90 -0.93 23.71
N CYS A 225 0.24 -0.57 24.26
CA CYS A 225 0.56 0.76 24.79
C CYS A 225 1.24 1.63 23.71
N MET A 226 1.68 2.84 24.07
CA MET A 226 2.36 3.74 23.13
C MET A 226 3.65 3.13 22.59
N ASP A 227 4.51 2.61 23.48
CA ASP A 227 5.86 2.15 23.16
C ASP A 227 6.11 0.69 23.59
N GLN A 228 5.10 -0.01 24.08
CA GLN A 228 5.23 -1.36 24.60
C GLN A 228 3.95 -2.17 24.42
N CYS A 229 4.10 -3.49 24.31
CA CYS A 229 3.01 -4.44 24.47
C CYS A 229 3.49 -5.67 25.27
N MET A 230 2.54 -6.43 25.78
CA MET A 230 2.81 -7.63 26.57
C MET A 230 2.30 -8.86 25.86
N ILE A 231 3.07 -9.94 25.96
CA ILE A 231 2.72 -11.25 25.42
C ILE A 231 2.79 -12.32 26.52
N ARG A 232 1.97 -13.36 26.39
CA ARG A 232 2.08 -14.54 27.23
C ARG A 232 3.00 -15.55 26.56
N LEU A 233 4.01 -16.00 27.32
CA LEU A 233 4.94 -17.03 26.90
C LEU A 233 4.48 -18.42 27.38
N PRO A 234 4.78 -19.50 26.66
CA PRO A 234 4.50 -20.86 27.09
C PRO A 234 5.39 -21.33 28.24
N TYR A 235 6.57 -20.72 28.40
CA TYR A 235 7.55 -20.95 29.47
C TYR A 235 8.46 -19.72 29.58
N GLU A 236 9.31 -19.68 30.58
CA GLU A 236 10.30 -18.61 30.73
C GLU A 236 11.27 -18.56 29.55
N MET A 237 11.40 -17.40 28.92
CA MET A 237 12.35 -17.15 27.84
C MET A 237 13.27 -15.98 28.22
N PRO A 238 14.55 -15.97 27.82
CA PRO A 238 15.49 -14.92 28.22
C PRO A 238 15.15 -13.57 27.54
N VAL A 239 15.49 -12.48 28.22
CA VAL A 239 15.56 -11.14 27.63
C VAL A 239 16.52 -11.16 26.43
N GLY A 240 16.21 -10.43 25.37
CA GLY A 240 16.93 -10.45 24.08
C GLY A 240 16.46 -11.55 23.13
N THR A 241 15.49 -12.41 23.52
CA THR A 241 14.90 -13.37 22.58
C THR A 241 14.18 -12.62 21.47
N LYS A 242 14.46 -12.98 20.22
CA LYS A 242 13.81 -12.41 19.02
C LYS A 242 12.32 -12.71 19.03
N VAL A 243 11.55 -11.72 18.59
CA VAL A 243 10.09 -11.81 18.39
C VAL A 243 9.74 -11.34 16.98
N THR A 244 9.02 -12.15 16.24
CA THR A 244 8.55 -11.82 14.89
C THR A 244 7.12 -11.30 14.95
N LEU A 245 6.92 -10.06 14.50
CA LEU A 245 5.63 -9.36 14.44
C LEU A 245 4.97 -9.55 13.07
N ILE A 246 5.76 -9.48 11.99
CA ILE A 246 5.41 -9.83 10.61
C ILE A 246 6.57 -10.65 10.06
N GLY A 247 6.28 -11.80 9.45
CA GLY A 247 7.28 -12.65 8.82
C GLY A 247 7.16 -14.12 9.22
N LYS A 248 8.17 -14.87 8.85
CA LYS A 248 8.25 -16.33 9.06
C LYS A 248 9.28 -16.68 10.12
N GLU A 249 8.95 -17.64 10.94
CA GLU A 249 9.89 -18.28 11.86
C GLU A 249 9.51 -19.75 12.00
N ASP A 250 10.42 -20.65 11.60
CA ASP A 250 10.19 -22.09 11.48
C ASP A 250 8.96 -22.43 10.62
N LYS A 251 7.90 -22.95 11.23
CA LYS A 251 6.64 -23.32 10.55
C LYS A 251 5.55 -22.26 10.68
N GLU A 252 5.80 -21.26 11.51
CA GLU A 252 4.85 -20.20 11.79
C GLU A 252 5.06 -19.01 10.84
N HIS A 253 3.97 -18.34 10.51
CA HIS A 253 3.97 -17.18 9.65
C HIS A 253 2.88 -16.20 10.10
N ILE A 254 3.27 -14.95 10.32
CA ILE A 254 2.34 -13.82 10.52
C ILE A 254 2.50 -12.88 9.35
N THR A 255 1.45 -12.72 8.56
CA THR A 255 1.46 -11.86 7.37
C THR A 255 0.98 -10.45 7.68
N ALA A 256 1.35 -9.47 6.84
CA ALA A 256 0.78 -8.12 6.90
C ALA A 256 -0.75 -8.15 6.71
N GLU A 257 -1.25 -9.10 5.91
CA GLU A 257 -2.68 -9.33 5.71
C GLU A 257 -3.38 -9.79 7.00
N GLU A 258 -2.76 -10.71 7.77
CA GLU A 258 -3.28 -11.13 9.07
C GLU A 258 -3.42 -9.94 10.03
N LEU A 259 -2.41 -9.04 10.10
CA LEU A 259 -2.50 -7.83 10.92
C LEU A 259 -3.59 -6.87 10.44
N SER A 260 -3.70 -6.68 9.13
CA SER A 260 -4.70 -5.79 8.55
C SER A 260 -6.13 -6.26 8.83
N HIS A 261 -6.39 -7.56 8.77
CA HIS A 261 -7.69 -8.14 9.12
C HIS A 261 -8.04 -7.89 10.59
N ARG A 262 -7.08 -8.00 11.51
CA ARG A 262 -7.29 -7.70 12.95
C ARG A 262 -7.71 -6.25 13.20
N SER A 263 -7.23 -5.32 12.36
CA SER A 263 -7.53 -3.89 12.47
C SER A 263 -8.63 -3.41 11.51
N HIS A 264 -9.30 -4.33 10.81
CA HIS A 264 -10.37 -4.03 9.85
C HIS A 264 -9.94 -3.07 8.73
N THR A 265 -8.72 -3.26 8.22
CA THR A 265 -8.15 -2.50 7.11
C THR A 265 -7.46 -3.42 6.10
N ILE A 266 -6.65 -2.87 5.22
CA ILE A 266 -5.90 -3.58 4.19
C ILE A 266 -4.38 -3.53 4.45
N SER A 267 -3.65 -4.50 3.91
CA SER A 267 -2.20 -4.62 4.10
C SER A 267 -1.42 -3.39 3.64
N TYR A 268 -1.93 -2.64 2.66
CA TYR A 268 -1.37 -1.35 2.21
C TYR A 268 -1.26 -0.35 3.36
N GLU A 269 -2.36 -0.14 4.10
CA GLU A 269 -2.39 0.79 5.22
C GLU A 269 -1.51 0.29 6.37
N SER A 270 -1.59 -1.00 6.72
CA SER A 270 -0.76 -1.59 7.78
C SER A 270 0.74 -1.38 7.54
N LEU A 271 1.21 -1.53 6.29
CA LEU A 271 2.61 -1.26 5.97
C LEU A 271 2.98 0.22 6.05
N CYS A 272 2.09 1.12 5.58
CA CYS A 272 2.32 2.57 5.62
C CYS A 272 2.34 3.13 7.06
N LEU A 273 1.68 2.47 8.00
CA LEU A 273 1.61 2.88 9.39
C LEU A 273 2.88 2.57 10.19
N ILE A 274 3.76 1.68 9.70
CA ILE A 274 5.05 1.41 10.35
C ILE A 274 5.89 2.69 10.30
N SER A 275 6.09 3.31 11.46
CA SER A 275 6.67 4.65 11.57
C SER A 275 8.18 4.68 11.32
N ASP A 276 8.73 5.88 11.11
CA ASP A 276 10.17 6.12 10.95
C ASP A 276 10.99 5.85 12.24
N ARG A 277 10.31 5.63 13.38
CA ARG A 277 10.96 5.18 14.63
C ARG A 277 11.51 3.76 14.50
N VAL A 278 10.94 2.94 13.62
CA VAL A 278 11.38 1.57 13.37
C VAL A 278 12.53 1.61 12.35
N PRO A 279 13.76 1.25 12.74
CA PRO A 279 14.90 1.26 11.82
C PRO A 279 14.70 0.24 10.70
N ARG A 280 15.10 0.62 9.47
CA ARG A 280 15.05 -0.24 8.28
C ARG A 280 16.43 -0.81 8.01
N SER A 281 16.49 -2.13 7.82
CA SER A 281 17.68 -2.83 7.35
C SER A 281 17.37 -3.47 6.01
N TYR A 282 18.17 -3.18 5.01
CA TYR A 282 18.01 -3.73 3.64
C TYR A 282 19.04 -4.85 3.43
N LYS A 283 18.57 -6.00 2.91
CA LYS A 283 19.41 -7.18 2.64
C LYS A 283 19.64 -7.37 1.15
#